data_ff33ed1b538f101a4a276329f009bc14
#
_entry.id   ff33ed1b538f101a4a276329f009bc14
#
_cell.length_a   1.000
_cell.length_b   1.000
_cell.length_c   1.000
_cell.angle_alpha   90.00
_cell.angle_beta   90.00
_cell.angle_gamma   90.00
#
_symmetry.space_group_name_H-M   'P 1'
#
loop_
_entity.id
_entity.type
_entity.pdbx_description
1 polymer ?
#
loop_
_entity_poly.entity_id
_entity_poly.type
_entity_poly.pdbx_seq_one_letter_code
_entity_poly.pdbx_strand_id
1 'polypeptide(L)'
;MEKSLVNEPVNNFLVAGRVRYICTTVESFAKDQSKQPNFDAVVASEVIEHVDNPPHFVTTCTSLIDDGGSFFLTTINRTQRSYVGAILAAEYVLRLLPTGTHDWNKFITPNELQDMLKNSGSKFRVRMLQGMFYFPFFDKWTWISDTGVNYALHAVKTNP
;
A
#
# COMPACT_ATOMS: atom_id res chain seq x y z
N MET A 1 -9.27 14.74 -25.80
CA MET A 1 -10.34 13.75 -26.07
C MET A 1 -10.32 12.74 -24.93
N GLU A 2 -10.99 13.11 -23.87
CA GLU A 2 -11.02 12.42 -22.58
C GLU A 2 -12.02 11.27 -22.68
N LYS A 3 -11.51 10.03 -22.70
CA LYS A 3 -12.40 8.86 -22.64
C LYS A 3 -12.86 8.73 -21.19
N SER A 4 -14.11 9.07 -20.95
CA SER A 4 -14.81 8.78 -19.70
C SER A 4 -14.83 7.28 -19.46
N LEU A 5 -14.07 6.83 -18.46
CA LEU A 5 -14.19 5.48 -17.87
C LEU A 5 -15.41 5.45 -16.93
N VAL A 6 -16.61 5.67 -17.50
CA VAL A 6 -17.86 5.58 -16.74
C VAL A 6 -18.64 4.37 -17.25
N ASN A 7 -18.89 3.43 -16.32
CA ASN A 7 -19.82 2.31 -16.43
C ASN A 7 -19.41 1.08 -17.24
N GLU A 8 -18.27 0.47 -16.93
CA GLU A 8 -18.16 -0.98 -17.11
C GLU A 8 -18.80 -1.67 -15.89
N PRO A 9 -19.66 -2.68 -16.07
CA PRO A 9 -20.19 -3.45 -14.96
C PRO A 9 -19.01 -4.12 -14.24
N VAL A 10 -18.99 -4.01 -12.90
CA VAL A 10 -17.98 -4.64 -12.05
C VAL A 10 -17.99 -6.14 -12.34
N ASN A 11 -17.09 -6.63 -13.18
CA ASN A 11 -16.93 -8.04 -13.47
C ASN A 11 -16.37 -8.72 -12.23
N ASN A 12 -17.25 -9.30 -11.43
CA ASN A 12 -16.88 -10.15 -10.30
C ASN A 12 -16.36 -11.48 -10.84
N PHE A 13 -15.05 -11.63 -10.97
CA PHE A 13 -14.43 -12.91 -11.31
C PHE A 13 -14.25 -13.76 -10.05
N LEU A 14 -15.02 -14.83 -9.94
CA LEU A 14 -14.81 -15.88 -8.93
C LEU A 14 -13.78 -16.86 -9.46
N VAL A 15 -12.58 -16.89 -8.89
CA VAL A 15 -11.60 -17.94 -9.15
C VAL A 15 -11.66 -18.95 -8.01
N ALA A 16 -12.06 -20.18 -8.33
CA ALA A 16 -12.12 -21.32 -7.41
C ALA A 16 -12.97 -21.09 -6.13
N GLY A 17 -13.94 -20.17 -6.14
CA GLY A 17 -14.86 -19.91 -5.02
C GLY A 17 -14.23 -19.24 -3.79
N ARG A 18 -12.91 -18.93 -3.82
CA ARG A 18 -12.18 -18.34 -2.68
C ARG A 18 -11.68 -16.93 -2.93
N VAL A 19 -11.60 -16.49 -4.17
CA VAL A 19 -11.07 -15.17 -4.55
C VAL A 19 -12.13 -14.41 -5.34
N ARG A 20 -12.37 -13.17 -4.97
CA ARG A 20 -13.25 -12.24 -5.67
C ARG A 20 -12.45 -11.03 -6.12
N TYR A 21 -12.48 -10.73 -7.41
CA TYR A 21 -11.88 -9.53 -7.98
C TYR A 21 -12.97 -8.47 -8.14
N ILE A 22 -12.68 -7.23 -7.65
CA ILE A 22 -13.59 -6.11 -7.74
C ILE A 22 -12.80 -4.93 -8.31
N CYS A 23 -13.25 -4.37 -9.43
CA CYS A 23 -12.68 -3.16 -10.00
C CYS A 23 -13.37 -1.94 -9.36
N THR A 24 -12.74 -1.35 -8.34
CA THR A 24 -13.26 -0.22 -7.59
C THR A 24 -12.14 0.49 -6.84
N THR A 25 -12.38 1.70 -6.34
CA THR A 25 -11.49 2.32 -5.35
C THR A 25 -11.85 1.84 -3.94
N VAL A 26 -10.89 1.88 -3.01
CA VAL A 26 -11.14 1.48 -1.63
C VAL A 26 -12.19 2.38 -0.96
N GLU A 27 -12.23 3.66 -1.33
CA GLU A 27 -13.21 4.63 -0.84
C GLU A 27 -14.63 4.31 -1.31
N SER A 28 -14.78 3.93 -2.57
CA SER A 28 -16.08 3.51 -3.13
C SER A 28 -16.52 2.18 -2.54
N PHE A 29 -15.57 1.25 -2.35
CA PHE A 29 -15.83 -0.02 -1.69
C PHE A 29 -16.30 0.19 -0.24
N ALA A 30 -15.64 1.05 0.54
CA ALA A 30 -15.99 1.32 1.92
C ALA A 30 -17.33 2.04 2.10
N LYS A 31 -17.75 2.84 1.13
CA LYS A 31 -19.08 3.53 1.16
C LYS A 31 -20.25 2.57 1.04
N ASP A 32 -20.07 1.43 0.39
CA ASP A 32 -21.14 0.39 0.26
C ASP A 32 -21.19 -0.54 1.49
N GLN A 33 -20.98 0.04 2.68
CA GLN A 33 -20.83 -0.69 3.96
C GLN A 33 -22.07 -1.51 4.39
N SER A 34 -23.25 -1.25 3.83
CA SER A 34 -24.45 -2.03 4.16
C SER A 34 -24.31 -3.52 3.77
N LYS A 35 -23.27 -3.88 3.04
CA LYS A 35 -23.04 -5.21 2.46
C LYS A 35 -21.62 -5.75 2.67
N GLN A 36 -20.73 -4.99 3.35
CA GLN A 36 -19.32 -5.37 3.40
C GLN A 36 -18.98 -6.02 4.74
N PRO A 37 -18.38 -7.22 4.73
CA PRO A 37 -17.75 -7.76 5.92
C PRO A 37 -16.52 -6.89 6.25
N ASN A 38 -16.25 -6.70 7.51
CA ASN A 38 -14.92 -6.31 7.95
C ASN A 38 -13.92 -7.43 7.62
N PHE A 39 -12.66 -7.08 7.54
CA PHE A 39 -11.61 -8.01 7.13
C PHE A 39 -10.67 -8.32 8.29
N ASP A 40 -10.22 -9.57 8.39
CA ASP A 40 -9.13 -9.97 9.29
C ASP A 40 -7.81 -9.30 8.91
N ALA A 41 -7.64 -8.97 7.63
CA ALA A 41 -6.46 -8.27 7.15
C ALA A 41 -6.76 -7.43 5.91
N VAL A 42 -6.10 -6.27 5.82
CA VAL A 42 -5.99 -5.44 4.61
C VAL A 42 -4.54 -5.35 4.21
N VAL A 43 -4.25 -5.58 2.93
CA VAL A 43 -2.90 -5.49 2.35
C VAL A 43 -2.88 -4.40 1.27
N ALA A 44 -2.03 -3.40 1.44
CA ALA A 44 -1.76 -2.33 0.48
C ALA A 44 -0.28 -2.37 0.08
N SER A 45 0.02 -3.09 -0.99
CA SER A 45 1.40 -3.29 -1.45
C SER A 45 1.70 -2.38 -2.63
N GLU A 46 2.65 -1.45 -2.48
CA GLU A 46 3.09 -0.49 -3.51
C GLU A 46 1.90 0.29 -4.13
N VAL A 47 1.02 0.81 -3.28
CA VAL A 47 -0.21 1.52 -3.71
C VAL A 47 -0.23 2.95 -3.20
N ILE A 48 0.20 3.18 -1.95
CA ILE A 48 -0.01 4.46 -1.25
C ILE A 48 0.69 5.63 -1.92
N GLU A 49 1.80 5.42 -2.61
CA GLU A 49 2.54 6.42 -3.38
C GLU A 49 1.82 6.85 -4.68
N HIS A 50 0.78 6.13 -5.07
CA HIS A 50 0.00 6.41 -6.28
C HIS A 50 -1.36 7.03 -5.99
N VAL A 51 -1.76 7.15 -4.72
CA VAL A 51 -3.05 7.76 -4.37
C VAL A 51 -2.93 9.27 -4.19
N ASP A 52 -4.01 9.99 -4.47
CA ASP A 52 -4.03 11.45 -4.36
C ASP A 52 -4.10 11.95 -2.91
N ASN A 53 -4.72 11.17 -2.02
CA ASN A 53 -4.86 11.53 -0.60
C ASN A 53 -4.45 10.36 0.31
N PRO A 54 -3.15 10.17 0.59
CA PRO A 54 -2.64 9.09 1.43
C PRO A 54 -3.27 9.01 2.83
N PRO A 55 -3.49 10.11 3.58
CA PRO A 55 -4.16 10.04 4.88
C PRO A 55 -5.59 9.50 4.80
N HIS A 56 -6.36 9.91 3.79
CA HIS A 56 -7.71 9.41 3.58
C HIS A 56 -7.72 7.94 3.17
N PHE A 57 -6.79 7.54 2.32
CA PHE A 57 -6.60 6.14 1.93
C PHE A 57 -6.32 5.25 3.15
N VAL A 58 -5.35 5.63 4.01
CA VAL A 58 -5.03 4.88 5.24
C VAL A 58 -6.23 4.80 6.17
N THR A 59 -6.95 5.92 6.39
CA THR A 59 -8.16 5.95 7.21
C THR A 59 -9.23 5.00 6.67
N THR A 60 -9.44 4.99 5.36
CA THR A 60 -10.42 4.11 4.71
C THR A 60 -10.01 2.64 4.83
N CYS A 61 -8.76 2.30 4.52
CA CYS A 61 -8.26 0.92 4.66
C CYS A 61 -8.41 0.41 6.10
N THR A 62 -8.04 1.23 7.07
CA THR A 62 -8.08 0.85 8.50
C THR A 62 -9.51 0.71 9.03
N SER A 63 -10.47 1.45 8.47
CA SER A 63 -11.90 1.33 8.84
C SER A 63 -12.52 -0.03 8.44
N LEU A 64 -11.94 -0.69 7.44
CA LEU A 64 -12.40 -1.98 6.94
C LEU A 64 -11.85 -3.18 7.74
N ILE A 65 -10.98 -2.94 8.72
CA ILE A 65 -10.30 -3.98 9.49
C ILE A 65 -11.08 -4.24 10.79
N ASP A 66 -11.32 -5.51 11.09
CA ASP A 66 -11.88 -5.93 12.38
C ASP A 66 -10.92 -5.68 13.55
N ASP A 67 -11.47 -5.62 14.75
CA ASP A 67 -10.67 -5.56 15.98
C ASP A 67 -9.81 -6.83 16.09
N GLY A 68 -8.52 -6.64 16.37
CA GLY A 68 -7.53 -7.71 16.32
C GLY A 68 -6.99 -8.01 14.92
N GLY A 69 -7.59 -7.45 13.87
CA GLY A 69 -7.15 -7.64 12.49
C GLY A 69 -5.88 -6.86 12.15
N SER A 70 -5.32 -7.13 10.97
CA SER A 70 -3.99 -6.69 10.56
C SER A 70 -4.02 -5.75 9.37
N PHE A 71 -3.19 -4.72 9.41
CA PHE A 71 -2.88 -3.86 8.26
C PHE A 71 -1.44 -4.10 7.81
N PHE A 72 -1.27 -4.50 6.56
CA PHE A 72 0.03 -4.64 5.91
C PHE A 72 0.18 -3.62 4.82
N LEU A 73 1.30 -2.90 4.81
CA LEU A 73 1.59 -1.91 3.79
C LEU A 73 3.05 -1.98 3.39
N THR A 74 3.33 -1.94 2.08
CA THR A 74 4.68 -1.76 1.53
C THR A 74 4.72 -0.51 0.67
N THR A 75 5.84 0.21 0.69
CA THR A 75 6.06 1.41 -0.13
C THR A 75 7.53 1.81 -0.15
N ILE A 76 7.85 2.80 -0.99
CA ILE A 76 9.18 3.38 -1.11
C ILE A 76 9.33 4.55 -0.12
N ASN A 77 10.45 4.59 0.59
CA ASN A 77 10.74 5.67 1.53
C ASN A 77 11.22 6.93 0.79
N ARG A 78 10.81 8.12 1.22
CA ARG A 78 11.26 9.41 0.66
C ARG A 78 12.64 9.79 1.18
N THR A 79 13.69 9.21 0.60
CA THR A 79 15.09 9.49 0.91
C THR A 79 15.91 9.74 -0.35
N GLN A 80 17.09 10.30 -0.21
CA GLN A 80 18.03 10.42 -1.34
C GLN A 80 18.48 9.04 -1.86
N ARG A 81 18.57 8.03 -0.97
CA ARG A 81 18.96 6.66 -1.33
C ARG A 81 17.90 5.98 -2.18
N SER A 82 16.62 6.18 -1.87
CA SER A 82 15.51 5.67 -2.70
C SER A 82 15.43 6.39 -4.04
N TYR A 83 15.72 7.70 -4.08
CA TYR A 83 15.79 8.44 -5.34
C TYR A 83 16.82 7.83 -6.28
N VAL A 84 18.03 7.57 -5.79
CA VAL A 84 19.09 6.95 -6.58
C VAL A 84 18.74 5.50 -6.94
N GLY A 85 18.27 4.71 -5.99
CA GLY A 85 18.00 3.28 -6.19
C GLY A 85 16.73 3.01 -7.02
N ALA A 86 15.61 3.60 -6.65
CA ALA A 86 14.32 3.31 -7.28
C ALA A 86 14.13 4.09 -8.60
N ILE A 87 14.58 5.35 -8.67
CA ILE A 87 14.37 6.19 -9.84
C ILE A 87 15.56 6.09 -10.80
N LEU A 88 16.76 6.52 -10.38
CA LEU A 88 17.89 6.58 -11.29
C LEU A 88 18.34 5.18 -11.74
N ALA A 89 18.49 4.25 -10.81
CA ALA A 89 18.98 2.92 -11.16
C ALA A 89 17.91 2.09 -11.89
N ALA A 90 16.69 1.99 -11.36
CA ALA A 90 15.65 1.14 -11.94
C ALA A 90 15.05 1.68 -13.24
N GLU A 91 14.81 3.00 -13.34
CA GLU A 91 14.16 3.58 -14.50
C GLU A 91 15.15 3.96 -15.62
N TYR A 92 16.28 4.61 -15.27
CA TYR A 92 17.19 5.19 -16.26
C TYR A 92 18.38 4.29 -16.61
N VAL A 93 18.98 3.61 -15.64
CA VAL A 93 20.19 2.79 -15.87
C VAL A 93 19.82 1.37 -16.28
N LEU A 94 19.03 0.68 -15.49
CA LEU A 94 18.67 -0.73 -15.72
C LEU A 94 17.45 -0.89 -16.63
N ARG A 95 16.66 0.18 -16.81
CA ARG A 95 15.43 0.19 -17.62
C ARG A 95 14.46 -0.95 -17.25
N LEU A 96 14.45 -1.33 -15.99
CA LEU A 96 13.54 -2.36 -15.45
C LEU A 96 12.10 -1.86 -15.38
N LEU A 97 11.93 -0.53 -15.25
CA LEU A 97 10.65 0.15 -15.20
C LEU A 97 10.61 1.28 -16.23
N PRO A 98 9.43 1.64 -16.75
CA PRO A 98 9.25 2.82 -17.60
C PRO A 98 9.71 4.10 -16.87
N THR A 99 10.30 5.04 -17.62
CA THR A 99 10.69 6.35 -17.08
C THR A 99 9.46 7.12 -16.60
N GLY A 100 9.53 7.71 -15.40
CA GLY A 100 8.42 8.45 -14.81
C GLY A 100 7.41 7.56 -14.07
N THR A 101 7.73 6.30 -13.80
CA THR A 101 6.89 5.40 -13.00
C THR A 101 6.76 5.90 -11.56
N HIS A 102 7.82 6.52 -11.02
CA HIS A 102 7.84 6.98 -9.64
C HIS A 102 8.05 8.50 -9.55
N ASP A 103 7.18 9.15 -8.78
CA ASP A 103 7.36 10.54 -8.33
C ASP A 103 7.88 10.55 -6.90
N TRP A 104 9.14 10.97 -6.71
CA TRP A 104 9.79 11.02 -5.39
C TRP A 104 9.00 11.84 -4.36
N ASN A 105 8.28 12.89 -4.79
CA ASN A 105 7.47 13.70 -3.89
C ASN A 105 6.27 12.94 -3.29
N LYS A 106 5.86 11.85 -3.94
CA LYS A 106 4.77 10.99 -3.49
C LYS A 106 5.23 9.86 -2.57
N PHE A 107 6.55 9.66 -2.43
CA PHE A 107 7.08 8.67 -1.49
C PHE A 107 6.78 9.07 -0.05
N ILE A 108 6.59 8.11 0.81
CA ILE A 108 6.11 8.31 2.18
C ILE A 108 7.14 7.77 3.15
N THR A 109 7.53 8.60 4.13
CA THR A 109 8.46 8.17 5.17
C THR A 109 7.75 7.27 6.20
N PRO A 110 8.49 6.39 6.89
CA PRO A 110 7.93 5.57 7.97
C PRO A 110 7.23 6.38 9.07
N ASN A 111 7.73 7.58 9.38
CA ASN A 111 7.12 8.45 10.40
C ASN A 111 5.79 9.02 9.92
N GLU A 112 5.72 9.51 8.68
CA GLU A 112 4.46 10.01 8.08
C GLU A 112 3.39 8.92 8.06
N LEU A 113 3.75 7.68 7.68
CA LEU A 113 2.81 6.57 7.68
C LEU A 113 2.32 6.23 9.10
N GLN A 114 3.21 6.20 10.09
CA GLN A 114 2.82 5.98 11.48
C GLN A 114 1.90 7.09 12.01
N ASP A 115 2.14 8.34 11.62
CA ASP A 115 1.29 9.46 12.00
C ASP A 115 -0.10 9.38 11.31
N MET A 116 -0.15 8.96 10.04
CA MET A 116 -1.43 8.65 9.37
C MET A 116 -2.21 7.55 10.11
N LEU A 117 -1.53 6.49 10.56
CA LEU A 117 -2.15 5.42 11.35
C LEU A 117 -2.68 5.93 12.70
N LYS A 118 -1.92 6.74 13.41
CA LYS A 118 -2.37 7.35 14.69
C LYS A 118 -3.61 8.22 14.51
N ASN A 119 -3.70 8.92 13.37
CA ASN A 119 -4.79 9.84 13.05
C ASN A 119 -5.95 9.17 12.30
N SER A 120 -5.90 7.88 12.04
CA SER A 120 -6.93 7.15 11.26
C SER A 120 -8.27 6.94 11.99
N GLY A 121 -8.37 7.37 13.25
CA GLY A 121 -9.57 7.17 14.07
C GLY A 121 -9.66 5.80 14.76
N SER A 122 -8.80 4.86 14.40
CA SER A 122 -8.70 3.54 15.03
C SER A 122 -7.35 3.38 15.72
N LYS A 123 -7.31 2.60 16.81
CA LYS A 123 -6.05 2.34 17.51
C LYS A 123 -5.30 1.19 16.85
N PHE A 124 -4.09 1.46 16.37
CA PHE A 124 -3.20 0.46 15.81
C PHE A 124 -1.90 0.37 16.59
N ARG A 125 -1.39 -0.85 16.77
CA ARG A 125 -0.05 -1.12 17.28
C ARG A 125 0.82 -1.62 16.15
N VAL A 126 1.86 -0.87 15.82
CA VAL A 126 2.88 -1.32 14.85
C VAL A 126 3.63 -2.51 15.47
N ARG A 127 3.65 -3.63 14.76
CA ARG A 127 4.31 -4.88 15.12
C ARG A 127 5.63 -5.07 14.40
N MET A 128 5.71 -4.58 13.16
CA MET A 128 6.89 -4.69 12.33
C MET A 128 7.03 -3.44 11.46
N LEU A 129 8.25 -2.96 11.35
CA LEU A 129 8.68 -1.95 10.39
C LEU A 129 10.08 -2.32 9.93
N GLN A 130 10.21 -2.85 8.73
CA GLN A 130 11.48 -3.37 8.18
C GLN A 130 11.61 -3.00 6.73
N GLY A 131 12.86 -2.82 6.28
CA GLY A 131 13.19 -2.72 4.87
C GLY A 131 13.16 -4.08 4.17
N MET A 132 13.11 -4.03 2.85
CA MET A 132 13.19 -5.22 2.00
C MET A 132 14.34 -5.04 1.02
N PHE A 133 15.15 -6.08 0.84
CA PHE A 133 16.24 -6.10 -0.13
C PHE A 133 16.07 -7.26 -1.10
N TYR A 134 16.16 -6.96 -2.39
CA TYR A 134 16.11 -7.95 -3.46
C TYR A 134 17.51 -8.30 -3.94
N PHE A 135 17.82 -9.60 -3.95
CA PHE A 135 19.04 -10.15 -4.50
C PHE A 135 18.79 -10.66 -5.93
N PRO A 136 19.13 -9.90 -6.98
CA PRO A 136 18.76 -10.25 -8.36
C PRO A 136 19.43 -11.54 -8.86
N PHE A 137 20.61 -11.88 -8.37
CA PHE A 137 21.32 -13.11 -8.76
C PHE A 137 20.68 -14.39 -8.19
N PHE A 138 19.91 -14.26 -7.12
CA PHE A 138 19.28 -15.40 -6.44
C PHE A 138 17.76 -15.37 -6.52
N ASP A 139 17.19 -14.35 -7.18
CA ASP A 139 15.74 -14.10 -7.23
C ASP A 139 15.09 -14.18 -5.85
N LYS A 140 15.70 -13.51 -4.87
CA LYS A 140 15.32 -13.64 -3.47
C LYS A 140 15.14 -12.29 -2.79
N TRP A 141 14.03 -12.14 -2.12
CA TRP A 141 13.79 -11.05 -1.17
C TRP A 141 14.21 -11.43 0.26
N THR A 142 14.72 -10.48 0.99
CA THR A 142 15.04 -10.64 2.42
C THR A 142 14.66 -9.40 3.20
N TRP A 143 14.32 -9.62 4.48
CA TRP A 143 14.08 -8.54 5.42
C TRP A 143 15.40 -7.96 5.92
N ILE A 144 15.45 -6.64 6.02
CA ILE A 144 16.60 -5.90 6.56
C ILE A 144 16.11 -4.85 7.55
N SER A 145 16.98 -4.44 8.49
CA SER A 145 16.67 -3.39 9.45
C SER A 145 16.68 -1.99 8.83
N ASP A 146 17.37 -1.82 7.71
CA ASP A 146 17.49 -0.52 7.01
C ASP A 146 16.25 -0.26 6.16
N THR A 147 15.48 0.76 6.52
CA THR A 147 14.29 1.22 5.79
C THR A 147 14.60 2.34 4.79
N GLY A 148 15.87 2.59 4.48
CA GLY A 148 16.31 3.76 3.73
C GLY A 148 15.92 3.78 2.26
N VAL A 149 15.48 2.67 1.66
CA VAL A 149 15.01 2.63 0.26
C VAL A 149 13.51 2.33 0.20
N ASN A 150 13.09 1.22 0.74
CA ASN A 150 11.70 0.79 0.84
C ASN A 150 11.44 0.19 2.22
N TYR A 151 10.19 -0.04 2.55
CA TYR A 151 9.85 -0.68 3.80
C TYR A 151 8.47 -1.35 3.76
N ALA A 152 8.29 -2.32 4.64
CA ALA A 152 7.01 -2.91 4.98
C ALA A 152 6.64 -2.55 6.42
N LEU A 153 5.37 -2.24 6.61
CA LEU A 153 4.76 -2.01 7.91
C LEU A 153 3.69 -3.06 8.15
N HIS A 154 3.70 -3.68 9.32
CA HIS A 154 2.60 -4.48 9.85
C HIS A 154 2.09 -3.84 11.13
N ALA A 155 0.81 -3.52 11.17
CA ALA A 155 0.14 -3.01 12.35
C ALA A 155 -1.11 -3.84 12.65
N VAL A 156 -1.43 -4.00 13.93
CA VAL A 156 -2.60 -4.74 14.41
C VAL A 156 -3.55 -3.75 15.07
N LYS A 157 -4.83 -3.82 14.67
CA LYS A 157 -5.90 -3.04 15.30
C LYS A 157 -6.11 -3.53 16.73
N THR A 158 -6.09 -2.61 17.66
CA THR A 158 -6.32 -2.91 19.09
C THR A 158 -7.70 -2.43 19.48
N ASN A 159 -8.35 -3.21 20.33
CA ASN A 159 -9.60 -2.77 20.93
C ASN A 159 -9.40 -1.44 21.68
N PRO A 160 -10.43 -0.58 21.73
CA PRO A 160 -10.39 0.71 22.42
C PRO A 160 -10.02 0.61 23.88
#